data_d315af4cd62331a3b68129dfd7344a51
#
_entry.id   d315af4cd62331a3b68129dfd7344a51
#
_cell.length_a   1.000
_cell.length_b   1.000
_cell.length_c   1.000
_cell.angle_alpha   90.00
_cell.angle_beta   90.00
_cell.angle_gamma   90.00
#
_symmetry.space_group_name_H-M   'P 1'
#
loop_
_entity.id
_entity.type
_entity.pdbx_description
1 polymer ?
#
loop_
_entity_poly.entity_id
_entity_poly.type
_entity_poly.pdbx_seq_one_letter_code
_entity_poly.pdbx_strand_id
1 'polypeptide(L)'
;MFEKIHRIGIAVENLEDSMKFYENAFNFKIQFIEELKENKVKVASFKIGDVNIELLEPLTDDSPIKSFLNKRGEGIQHIAFLVKDIYKTLEELKEKGVSLIDEKPRYGSHNTKKAFIHPKSTFGVLNELVEE
;
A
#
# COMPACT_ATOMS: atom_id res chain seq x y z
N MET A 1 -6.53 -18.10 -3.72
CA MET A 1 -6.74 -16.98 -2.81
C MET A 1 -6.00 -15.73 -3.29
N PHE A 2 -4.69 -15.70 -3.29
CA PHE A 2 -3.90 -14.56 -3.76
C PHE A 2 -3.47 -14.80 -5.21
N GLU A 3 -3.59 -13.76 -6.04
CA GLU A 3 -3.26 -13.88 -7.45
C GLU A 3 -1.86 -13.36 -7.77
N LYS A 4 -1.48 -12.23 -7.19
CA LYS A 4 -0.16 -11.63 -7.43
C LYS A 4 0.09 -10.53 -6.40
N ILE A 5 1.35 -10.09 -6.34
CA ILE A 5 1.67 -8.84 -5.66
C ILE A 5 1.15 -7.71 -6.55
N HIS A 6 0.28 -6.88 -6.01
CA HIS A 6 -0.30 -5.75 -6.73
C HIS A 6 0.61 -4.54 -6.68
N ARG A 7 1.09 -4.19 -5.48
CA ARG A 7 2.01 -3.07 -5.30
C ARG A 7 2.81 -3.20 -4.02
N ILE A 8 3.92 -2.46 -3.98
CA ILE A 8 4.74 -2.28 -2.80
C ILE A 8 4.74 -0.78 -2.51
N GLY A 9 4.33 -0.41 -1.31
CA GLY A 9 4.27 0.98 -0.87
C GLY A 9 5.48 1.36 -0.03
N ILE A 10 6.17 2.42 -0.43
CA ILE A 10 7.38 2.91 0.23
C ILE A 10 7.11 4.30 0.79
N ALA A 11 7.26 4.45 2.10
CA ALA A 11 7.10 5.74 2.76
C ALA A 11 8.35 6.59 2.55
N VAL A 12 8.17 7.82 2.10
CA VAL A 12 9.27 8.76 1.83
C VAL A 12 8.97 10.13 2.45
N GLU A 13 10.03 10.84 2.87
CA GLU A 13 9.90 12.18 3.41
C GLU A 13 9.61 13.21 2.32
N ASN A 14 10.24 13.06 1.16
CA ASN A 14 10.12 13.99 0.04
C ASN A 14 9.86 13.22 -1.24
N LEU A 15 8.63 13.33 -1.75
CA LEU A 15 8.21 12.61 -2.93
C LEU A 15 8.99 13.01 -4.18
N GLU A 16 9.19 14.30 -4.37
CA GLU A 16 9.86 14.81 -5.56
C GLU A 16 11.31 14.32 -5.65
N ASP A 17 12.03 14.39 -4.55
CA ASP A 17 13.43 13.92 -4.51
C ASP A 17 13.51 12.42 -4.76
N SER A 18 12.63 11.64 -4.13
CA SER A 18 12.63 10.19 -4.31
C SER A 18 12.22 9.80 -5.72
N MET A 19 11.22 10.47 -6.31
CA MET A 19 10.84 10.23 -7.71
C MET A 19 12.02 10.45 -8.65
N LYS A 20 12.71 11.57 -8.49
CA LYS A 20 13.86 11.90 -9.33
C LYS A 20 14.96 10.85 -9.25
N PHE A 21 15.20 10.33 -8.06
CA PHE A 21 16.18 9.26 -7.88
C PHE A 21 15.81 8.03 -8.72
N TYR A 22 14.58 7.53 -8.56
CA TYR A 22 14.16 6.32 -9.28
C TYR A 22 14.08 6.53 -10.79
N GLU A 23 13.66 7.71 -11.23
CA GLU A 23 13.64 8.03 -12.66
C GLU A 23 15.06 8.08 -13.24
N ASN A 24 15.97 8.73 -12.56
CA ASN A 24 17.31 8.97 -13.10
C ASN A 24 18.26 7.78 -12.91
N ALA A 25 18.21 7.12 -11.74
CA ALA A 25 19.12 6.02 -11.43
C ALA A 25 18.63 4.68 -11.98
N PHE A 26 17.32 4.40 -11.86
CA PHE A 26 16.75 3.13 -12.23
C PHE A 26 16.01 3.17 -13.57
N ASN A 27 15.88 4.35 -14.17
CA ASN A 27 15.12 4.57 -15.40
C ASN A 27 13.66 4.15 -15.29
N PHE A 28 13.10 4.24 -14.09
CA PHE A 28 11.67 3.97 -13.89
C PHE A 28 10.85 5.08 -14.51
N LYS A 29 9.70 4.71 -15.08
CA LYS A 29 8.78 5.69 -15.68
C LYS A 29 7.57 5.86 -14.78
N ILE A 30 7.26 7.10 -14.47
CA ILE A 30 6.09 7.43 -13.66
C ILE A 30 4.83 7.07 -14.43
N GLN A 31 3.96 6.29 -13.80
CA GLN A 31 2.66 5.96 -14.35
C GLN A 31 1.63 7.03 -13.97
N PHE A 32 1.63 7.46 -12.71
CA PHE A 32 0.75 8.55 -12.25
C PHE A 32 1.29 9.16 -10.96
N ILE A 33 0.82 10.37 -10.68
CA ILE A 33 1.02 11.09 -9.42
C ILE A 33 -0.36 11.56 -8.98
N GLU A 34 -0.77 11.26 -7.76
CA GLU A 34 -2.08 11.62 -7.23
C GLU A 34 -2.00 12.06 -5.78
N GLU A 35 -2.87 12.98 -5.41
CA GLU A 35 -3.12 13.31 -4.00
C GLU A 35 -4.40 12.58 -3.59
N LEU A 36 -4.28 11.66 -2.66
CA LEU A 36 -5.40 10.92 -2.10
C LEU A 36 -5.75 11.54 -0.75
N LYS A 37 -6.58 12.57 -0.77
CA LYS A 37 -6.91 13.36 0.43
C LYS A 37 -7.57 12.54 1.52
N GLU A 38 -8.43 11.60 1.15
CA GLU A 38 -9.08 10.72 2.12
C GLU A 38 -8.08 9.84 2.84
N ASN A 39 -7.02 9.42 2.16
CA ASN A 39 -5.95 8.61 2.73
C ASN A 39 -4.82 9.46 3.29
N LYS A 40 -4.89 10.78 3.09
CA LYS A 40 -3.90 11.75 3.60
C LYS A 40 -2.51 11.50 3.07
N VAL A 41 -2.42 11.11 1.79
CA VAL A 41 -1.15 10.71 1.16
C VAL A 41 -1.06 11.23 -0.27
N LYS A 42 0.16 11.60 -0.66
CA LYS A 42 0.51 11.89 -2.05
C LYS A 42 1.30 10.70 -2.58
N VAL A 43 0.91 10.21 -3.73
CA VAL A 43 1.43 8.96 -4.30
C VAL A 43 2.06 9.21 -5.65
N ALA A 44 3.23 8.62 -5.88
CA ALA A 44 3.81 8.48 -7.21
C ALA A 44 3.95 6.99 -7.49
N SER A 45 3.44 6.53 -8.62
CA SER A 45 3.45 5.11 -8.97
C SER A 45 4.29 4.85 -10.20
N PHE A 46 5.11 3.79 -10.11
CA PHE A 46 5.88 3.25 -11.22
C PHE A 46 5.41 1.82 -11.46
N LYS A 47 5.19 1.45 -12.71
CA LYS A 47 4.84 0.08 -13.04
C LYS A 47 6.08 -0.70 -13.47
N ILE A 48 6.39 -1.77 -12.73
CA ILE A 48 7.54 -2.63 -12.99
C ILE A 48 7.00 -4.04 -13.24
N GLY A 49 6.91 -4.42 -14.52
CA GLY A 49 6.24 -5.67 -14.87
C GLY A 49 4.78 -5.61 -14.43
N ASP A 50 4.34 -6.58 -13.64
CA ASP A 50 2.98 -6.64 -13.12
C ASP A 50 2.81 -6.01 -11.74
N VAL A 51 3.87 -5.43 -11.18
CA VAL A 51 3.88 -4.87 -9.83
C VAL A 51 4.04 -3.35 -9.92
N ASN A 52 3.26 -2.62 -9.14
CA ASN A 52 3.46 -1.18 -8.99
C ASN A 52 4.34 -0.91 -7.77
N ILE A 53 5.33 -0.05 -7.94
CA ILE A 53 6.08 0.52 -6.82
C ILE A 53 5.49 1.90 -6.56
N GLU A 54 5.00 2.14 -5.35
CA GLU A 54 4.39 3.41 -4.99
C GLU A 54 5.21 4.12 -3.93
N LEU A 55 5.56 5.37 -4.21
CA LEU A 55 6.19 6.24 -3.23
C LEU A 55 5.09 7.05 -2.56
N LEU A 56 5.11 7.07 -1.23
CA LEU A 56 4.03 7.63 -0.42
C LEU A 56 4.58 8.73 0.47
N GLU A 57 4.11 9.96 0.26
CA GLU A 57 4.46 11.11 1.10
C GLU A 57 3.23 11.53 1.89
N PRO A 58 3.33 11.81 3.21
CA PRO A 58 2.17 12.24 3.97
C PRO A 58 1.72 13.64 3.56
N LEU A 59 0.41 13.84 3.41
CA LEU A 59 -0.17 15.16 3.14
C LEU A 59 -0.40 15.94 4.43
N THR A 60 -0.61 15.24 5.54
CA THR A 60 -0.97 15.86 6.82
C THR A 60 -0.22 15.18 7.95
N ASP A 61 -0.15 15.84 9.11
CA ASP A 61 0.55 15.28 10.29
C ASP A 61 -0.15 14.04 10.85
N ASP A 62 -1.45 13.88 10.62
CA ASP A 62 -2.20 12.71 11.07
C ASP A 62 -2.28 11.59 10.03
N SER A 63 -1.49 11.67 8.97
CA SER A 63 -1.39 10.61 7.96
C SER A 63 -0.78 9.35 8.57
N PRO A 64 -1.29 8.15 8.20
CA PRO A 64 -0.63 6.88 8.59
C PRO A 64 0.82 6.80 8.11
N ILE A 65 1.14 7.42 6.99
CA ILE A 65 2.50 7.46 6.47
C ILE A 65 3.39 8.32 7.36
N LYS A 66 2.86 9.42 7.89
CA LYS A 66 3.60 10.26 8.84
C LYS A 66 3.94 9.48 10.11
N SER A 67 2.97 8.75 10.63
CA SER A 67 3.17 7.87 11.78
C SER A 67 4.26 6.84 11.53
N PHE A 68 4.23 6.21 10.36
CA PHE A 68 5.24 5.23 9.95
C PHE A 68 6.64 5.86 9.91
N LEU A 69 6.77 7.02 9.25
CA LEU A 69 8.04 7.73 9.14
C LEU A 69 8.61 8.11 10.52
N ASN A 70 7.73 8.55 11.42
CA ASN A 70 8.15 8.92 12.77
C ASN A 70 8.65 7.72 13.58
N LYS A 71 8.07 6.55 13.38
CA LYS A 71 8.43 5.34 14.13
C LYS A 71 9.57 4.55 13.51
N ARG A 72 9.63 4.49 12.19
CA ARG A 72 10.55 3.61 11.47
C ARG A 72 11.46 4.30 10.47
N GLY A 73 11.20 5.57 10.14
CA GLY A 73 11.91 6.26 9.07
C GLY A 73 11.42 5.80 7.69
N GLU A 74 12.15 6.15 6.66
CA GLU A 74 11.81 5.77 5.30
C GLU A 74 11.99 4.28 5.07
N GLY A 75 11.10 3.68 4.28
CA GLY A 75 11.17 2.26 3.96
C GLY A 75 9.84 1.71 3.46
N ILE A 76 9.79 0.40 3.24
CA ILE A 76 8.57 -0.28 2.80
C ILE A 76 7.52 -0.19 3.90
N GLN A 77 6.37 0.41 3.59
CA GLN A 77 5.29 0.58 4.53
C GLN A 77 4.29 -0.57 4.43
N HIS A 78 3.98 -1.03 3.21
CA HIS A 78 3.05 -2.14 3.04
C HIS A 78 3.30 -2.88 1.73
N ILE A 79 2.76 -4.11 1.67
CA ILE A 79 2.69 -4.92 0.45
C ILE A 79 1.22 -5.22 0.21
N ALA A 80 0.74 -4.94 -1.00
CA ALA A 80 -0.63 -5.21 -1.39
C ALA A 80 -0.69 -6.41 -2.32
N PHE A 81 -1.63 -7.31 -2.03
CA PHE A 81 -1.87 -8.52 -2.83
C PHE A 81 -3.22 -8.41 -3.53
N LEU A 82 -3.25 -8.75 -4.80
CA LEU A 82 -4.49 -8.83 -5.54
C LEU A 82 -5.19 -10.14 -5.20
N VAL A 83 -6.47 -10.04 -4.85
CA VAL A 83 -7.32 -11.21 -4.59
C VAL A 83 -8.54 -11.15 -5.49
N LYS A 84 -9.08 -12.31 -5.80
CA LYS A 84 -10.23 -12.43 -6.68
C LYS A 84 -11.53 -12.06 -5.99
N ASP A 85 -11.69 -12.48 -4.73
CA ASP A 85 -12.87 -12.24 -3.92
C ASP A 85 -12.42 -11.85 -2.51
N ILE A 86 -12.45 -10.56 -2.23
CA ILE A 86 -11.92 -10.04 -0.97
C ILE A 86 -12.79 -10.46 0.23
N TYR A 87 -14.11 -10.56 0.05
CA TYR A 87 -15.01 -10.99 1.13
C TYR A 87 -14.69 -12.41 1.55
N LYS A 88 -14.57 -13.29 0.57
CA LYS A 88 -14.25 -14.70 0.83
C LYS A 88 -12.86 -14.86 1.44
N THR A 89 -11.88 -14.09 0.94
CA THR A 89 -10.52 -14.14 1.47
C THR A 89 -10.47 -13.70 2.92
N LEU A 90 -11.15 -12.62 3.27
CA LEU A 90 -11.21 -12.14 4.66
C LEU A 90 -11.85 -13.17 5.58
N GLU A 91 -12.92 -13.80 5.12
CA GLU A 91 -13.60 -14.83 5.90
C GLU A 91 -12.68 -16.03 6.15
N GLU A 92 -12.00 -16.50 5.12
CA GLU A 92 -11.05 -17.61 5.25
C GLU A 92 -9.89 -17.27 6.20
N LEU A 93 -9.36 -16.06 6.12
CA LEU A 93 -8.29 -15.62 7.01
C LEU A 93 -8.76 -15.55 8.45
N LYS A 94 -9.99 -15.05 8.67
CA LYS A 94 -10.58 -14.97 10.00
C LYS A 94 -10.75 -16.37 10.60
N GLU A 95 -11.21 -17.31 9.82
CA GLU A 95 -11.39 -18.72 10.26
C GLU A 95 -10.05 -19.36 10.65
N LYS A 96 -8.97 -18.94 10.01
CA LYS A 96 -7.62 -19.44 10.30
C LYS A 96 -6.95 -18.71 11.48
N GLY A 97 -7.66 -17.80 12.13
CA GLY A 97 -7.16 -17.10 13.30
C GLY A 97 -6.26 -15.91 12.99
N VAL A 98 -6.26 -15.45 11.75
CA VAL A 98 -5.45 -14.27 11.36
C VAL A 98 -6.12 -13.01 11.90
N SER A 99 -5.32 -12.14 12.51
CA SER A 99 -5.81 -10.83 13.00
C SER A 99 -5.96 -9.88 11.85
N LEU A 100 -7.15 -9.31 11.71
CA LEU A 100 -7.48 -8.37 10.64
C LEU A 100 -7.64 -6.98 11.24
N ILE A 101 -7.13 -5.97 10.55
CA ILE A 101 -7.44 -4.58 10.85
C ILE A 101 -8.85 -4.29 10.35
N ASP A 102 -9.14 -4.72 9.11
CA ASP A 102 -10.44 -4.57 8.50
C ASP A 102 -11.11 -5.94 8.37
N GLU A 103 -12.20 -6.15 9.10
CA GLU A 103 -12.97 -7.37 8.98
C GLU A 103 -13.88 -7.36 7.75
N LYS A 104 -14.17 -6.16 7.25
CA LYS A 104 -14.91 -5.93 6.01
C LYS A 104 -14.11 -4.99 5.12
N PRO A 105 -14.19 -5.18 3.80
CA PRO A 105 -13.43 -4.31 2.90
C PRO A 105 -13.94 -2.88 2.91
N ARG A 106 -13.02 -1.96 2.69
CA ARG A 106 -13.29 -0.54 2.45
C ARG A 106 -13.20 -0.29 0.95
N TYR A 107 -13.89 0.73 0.49
CA TYR A 107 -13.78 1.14 -0.91
C TYR A 107 -12.65 2.15 -1.05
N GLY A 108 -11.74 1.87 -1.96
CA GLY A 108 -10.61 2.74 -2.27
C GLY A 108 -10.84 3.53 -3.55
N SER A 109 -9.79 4.21 -4.00
CA SER A 109 -9.80 4.92 -5.27
C SER A 109 -9.91 3.93 -6.45
N HIS A 110 -10.40 4.41 -7.59
CA HIS A 110 -10.50 3.63 -8.82
C HIS A 110 -11.38 2.38 -8.70
N ASN A 111 -12.45 2.47 -7.90
CA ASN A 111 -13.43 1.38 -7.69
C ASN A 111 -12.82 0.10 -7.10
N THR A 112 -11.73 0.23 -6.38
CA THR A 112 -11.11 -0.91 -5.73
C THR A 112 -11.73 -1.15 -4.36
N LYS A 113 -11.67 -2.40 -3.91
CA LYS A 113 -11.97 -2.78 -2.53
C LYS A 113 -10.66 -3.16 -1.87
N LYS A 114 -10.48 -2.76 -0.63
CA LYS A 114 -9.25 -3.04 0.10
C LYS A 114 -9.50 -3.37 1.56
N ALA A 115 -8.58 -4.13 2.14
CA ALA A 115 -8.62 -4.45 3.56
C ALA A 115 -7.20 -4.72 4.05
N PHE A 116 -6.89 -4.28 5.27
CA PHE A 116 -5.59 -4.50 5.87
C PHE A 116 -5.60 -5.67 6.84
N ILE A 117 -4.52 -6.44 6.82
CA ILE A 117 -4.24 -7.52 7.76
C ILE A 117 -3.31 -6.96 8.83
N HIS A 118 -3.59 -7.27 10.11
CA HIS A 118 -2.79 -6.75 11.20
C HIS A 118 -1.36 -7.32 11.16
N PRO A 119 -0.32 -6.46 11.25
CA PRO A 119 1.07 -6.92 11.15
C PRO A 119 1.49 -7.93 12.21
N LYS A 120 0.79 -8.01 13.35
CA LYS A 120 1.12 -9.02 14.37
C LYS A 120 0.94 -10.44 13.87
N SER A 121 0.05 -10.67 12.91
CA SER A 121 -0.15 -11.99 12.31
C SER A 121 0.86 -12.31 11.22
N THR A 122 1.54 -11.30 10.70
CA THR A 122 2.44 -11.43 9.57
C THR A 122 3.86 -10.94 9.88
N PHE A 123 4.25 -11.09 11.14
CA PHE A 123 5.64 -10.86 11.60
C PHE A 123 6.15 -9.44 11.32
N GLY A 124 5.27 -8.47 11.52
CA GLY A 124 5.64 -7.05 11.43
C GLY A 124 5.43 -6.40 10.07
N VAL A 125 4.97 -7.16 9.07
CA VAL A 125 4.71 -6.61 7.73
C VAL A 125 3.22 -6.27 7.59
N LEU A 126 2.92 -5.04 7.23
CA LEU A 126 1.55 -4.63 6.93
C LEU A 126 1.19 -5.14 5.55
N ASN A 127 0.22 -6.04 5.48
CA ASN A 127 -0.29 -6.57 4.22
C ASN A 127 -1.66 -5.99 3.92
N GLU A 128 -1.90 -5.70 2.66
CA GLU A 128 -3.16 -5.20 2.17
C GLU A 128 -3.74 -6.18 1.15
N LEU A 129 -5.03 -6.40 1.20
CA LEU A 129 -5.76 -7.13 0.17
C LEU A 129 -6.43 -6.11 -0.74
N VAL A 130 -6.37 -6.35 -2.04
CA VAL A 130 -7.00 -5.49 -3.05
C VAL A 130 -7.81 -6.35 -4.01
N GLU A 131 -9.06 -5.94 -4.26
CA GLU A 131 -9.88 -6.51 -5.33
C GLU A 131 -10.21 -5.37 -6.28
N GLU A 132 -9.92 -5.56 -7.54
CA GLU A 132 -10.22 -4.58 -8.60
C GLU A 132 -11.59 -4.80 -9.21
#